data_4394739c3e6b338402f2c7b266466bb7
#
_entry.id   4394739c3e6b338402f2c7b266466bb7
#
_cell.length_a   1.000
_cell.length_b   1.000
_cell.length_c   1.000
_cell.angle_alpha   90.00
_cell.angle_beta   90.00
_cell.angle_gamma   90.00
#
_symmetry.space_group_name_H-M   'P 1'
#
loop_
_entity.id
_entity.type
_entity.pdbx_description
1 polymer ?
#
loop_
_entity_poly.entity_id
_entity_poly.type
_entity_poly.pdbx_seq_one_letter_code
_entity_poly.pdbx_strand_id
1 'polypeptide(L)'
;MDAFAPLLAAPFSLLGSPVTWLELGAFVLALWMVFANMRVQLIAWPLAILSSLAYMVLFAHSKLYGEAGLQVLFVLVAGWGWWQWKFGRQADGQALRVRRIDTRTGLIVAAAALAAWPLLGLALRRFTDTDVPFFDALPTAASVAGQWLLGRQYVEN
;
A
#
# COMPACT_ATOMS: atom_id res chain seq x y z
N MET A 1 -16.21 -16.67 13.10
CA MET A 1 -15.27 -15.59 13.51
C MET A 1 -14.12 -16.10 14.40
N ASP A 2 -14.15 -17.38 14.78
CA ASP A 2 -13.20 -17.95 15.74
C ASP A 2 -11.83 -18.41 15.17
N ALA A 3 -11.72 -18.50 13.83
CA ALA A 3 -10.49 -18.97 13.19
C ALA A 3 -9.29 -18.02 13.36
N PHE A 4 -9.54 -16.73 13.59
CA PHE A 4 -8.48 -15.73 13.79
C PHE A 4 -8.21 -15.40 15.27
N ALA A 5 -9.00 -15.95 16.20
CA ALA A 5 -8.84 -15.67 17.63
C ALA A 5 -7.40 -15.87 18.16
N PRO A 6 -6.69 -16.95 17.82
CA PRO A 6 -5.31 -17.12 18.29
C PRO A 6 -4.33 -16.10 17.69
N LEU A 7 -4.57 -15.61 16.46
CA LEU A 7 -3.73 -14.60 15.84
C LEU A 7 -3.97 -13.19 16.40
N LEU A 8 -5.17 -12.94 16.95
CA LEU A 8 -5.53 -11.69 17.61
C LEU A 8 -5.16 -11.67 19.10
N ALA A 9 -4.63 -12.76 19.63
CA ALA A 9 -4.08 -12.79 20.99
C ALA A 9 -2.86 -11.86 21.07
N ALA A 10 -2.80 -11.04 22.13
CA ALA A 10 -1.69 -10.14 22.42
C ALA A 10 -0.71 -10.79 23.39
N PRO A 11 0.40 -11.40 22.93
CA PRO A 11 1.34 -12.11 23.79
C PRO A 11 2.19 -11.17 24.66
N PHE A 12 2.33 -9.90 24.26
CA PHE A 12 3.09 -8.89 24.98
C PHE A 12 2.56 -7.48 24.72
N SER A 13 3.01 -6.52 25.50
CA SER A 13 2.74 -5.10 25.29
C SER A 13 4.01 -4.35 24.90
N LEU A 14 3.91 -3.47 23.92
CA LEU A 14 4.98 -2.56 23.51
C LEU A 14 4.54 -1.11 23.79
N LEU A 15 5.34 -0.37 24.54
CA LEU A 15 5.03 1.02 24.95
C LEU A 15 3.63 1.18 25.58
N GLY A 16 3.16 0.15 26.31
CA GLY A 16 1.86 0.16 26.97
C GLY A 16 0.68 -0.28 26.10
N SER A 17 0.87 -0.54 24.82
CA SER A 17 -0.16 -1.06 23.92
C SER A 17 0.00 -2.56 23.70
N PRO A 18 -1.10 -3.35 23.74
CA PRO A 18 -1.05 -4.78 23.45
C PRO A 18 -0.74 -4.99 21.95
N VAL A 19 0.24 -5.87 21.65
CA VAL A 19 0.63 -6.21 20.28
C VAL A 19 0.17 -7.64 19.99
N THR A 20 -0.59 -7.81 18.92
CA THR A 20 -1.13 -9.10 18.48
C THR A 20 -0.13 -9.86 17.60
N TRP A 21 -0.26 -11.19 17.54
CA TRP A 21 0.53 -12.01 16.62
C TRP A 21 0.30 -11.62 15.15
N LEU A 22 -0.92 -11.26 14.80
CA LEU A 22 -1.26 -10.82 13.44
C LEU A 22 -0.56 -9.50 13.09
N GLU A 23 -0.52 -8.56 14.03
CA GLU A 23 0.19 -7.28 13.86
C GLU A 23 1.69 -7.48 13.67
N LEU A 24 2.31 -8.32 14.50
CA LEU A 24 3.72 -8.65 14.36
C LEU A 24 4.01 -9.33 13.01
N GLY A 25 3.17 -10.28 12.60
CA GLY A 25 3.28 -10.94 11.30
C GLY A 25 3.14 -9.98 10.14
N ALA A 26 2.15 -9.07 10.18
CA ALA A 26 1.94 -8.04 9.17
C ALA A 26 3.14 -7.09 9.08
N PHE A 27 3.71 -6.69 10.22
CA PHE A 27 4.90 -5.85 10.29
C PHE A 27 6.14 -6.54 9.67
N VAL A 28 6.39 -7.80 10.02
CA VAL A 28 7.50 -8.57 9.44
C VAL A 28 7.35 -8.73 7.93
N LEU A 29 6.13 -9.01 7.44
CA LEU A 29 5.84 -9.08 6.00
C LEU A 29 6.11 -7.74 5.32
N ALA A 30 5.71 -6.62 5.95
CA ALA A 30 5.95 -5.28 5.43
C ALA A 30 7.45 -4.96 5.35
N LEU A 31 8.23 -5.28 6.37
CA LEU A 31 9.69 -5.11 6.35
C LEU A 31 10.34 -5.95 5.24
N TRP A 32 9.93 -7.21 5.12
CA TRP A 32 10.46 -8.07 4.07
C TRP A 32 10.09 -7.56 2.68
N MET A 33 8.86 -7.08 2.51
CA MET A 33 8.40 -6.42 1.27
C MET A 33 9.30 -5.24 0.90
N VAL A 34 9.61 -4.34 1.85
CA VAL A 34 10.50 -3.21 1.62
C VAL A 34 11.90 -3.69 1.20
N PHE A 35 12.46 -4.70 1.87
CA PHE A 35 13.75 -5.28 1.51
C PHE A 35 13.75 -5.89 0.10
N ALA A 36 12.69 -6.60 -0.26
CA ALA A 36 12.52 -7.18 -1.59
C ALA A 36 12.38 -6.09 -2.67
N ASN A 37 11.68 -4.98 -2.37
CA ASN A 37 11.57 -3.82 -3.26
C ASN A 37 12.93 -3.15 -3.50
N MET A 38 13.74 -2.95 -2.46
CA MET A 38 15.09 -2.39 -2.59
C MET A 38 15.99 -3.23 -3.52
N ARG A 39 15.73 -4.54 -3.59
CA ARG A 39 16.44 -5.49 -4.47
C ARG A 39 15.72 -5.72 -5.81
N VAL A 40 14.66 -4.97 -6.09
CA VAL A 40 13.84 -5.09 -7.32
C VAL A 40 13.35 -6.54 -7.54
N GLN A 41 12.96 -7.21 -6.47
CA GLN A 41 12.52 -8.61 -6.51
C GLN A 41 11.01 -8.70 -6.70
N LEU A 42 10.56 -9.57 -7.61
CA LEU A 42 9.12 -9.77 -7.89
C LEU A 42 8.32 -10.23 -6.65
N ILE A 43 8.97 -10.89 -5.70
CA ILE A 43 8.35 -11.34 -4.43
C ILE A 43 7.82 -10.19 -3.57
N ALA A 44 8.28 -8.95 -3.79
CA ALA A 44 7.80 -7.78 -3.07
C ALA A 44 6.29 -7.59 -3.20
N TRP A 45 5.73 -7.86 -4.37
CA TRP A 45 4.31 -7.68 -4.66
C TRP A 45 3.41 -8.63 -3.88
N PRO A 46 3.62 -9.98 -3.90
CA PRO A 46 2.83 -10.87 -3.05
C PRO A 46 3.02 -10.59 -1.55
N LEU A 47 4.21 -10.17 -1.11
CA LEU A 47 4.42 -9.75 0.28
C LEU A 47 3.60 -8.51 0.63
N ALA A 48 3.53 -7.52 -0.28
CA ALA A 48 2.67 -6.33 -0.11
C ALA A 48 1.19 -6.71 0.01
N ILE A 49 0.72 -7.62 -0.85
CA ILE A 49 -0.67 -8.11 -0.82
C ILE A 49 -0.95 -8.81 0.52
N LEU A 50 -0.09 -9.73 0.95
CA LEU A 50 -0.27 -10.46 2.21
C LEU A 50 -0.26 -9.53 3.42
N SER A 51 0.67 -8.58 3.47
CA SER A 51 0.74 -7.57 4.53
C SER A 51 -0.53 -6.72 4.56
N SER A 52 -0.98 -6.21 3.41
CA SER A 52 -2.20 -5.41 3.32
C SER A 52 -3.45 -6.20 3.74
N LEU A 53 -3.56 -7.48 3.38
CA LEU A 53 -4.66 -8.34 3.83
C LEU A 53 -4.63 -8.55 5.34
N ALA A 54 -3.46 -8.73 5.94
CA ALA A 54 -3.32 -8.85 7.39
C ALA A 54 -3.73 -7.56 8.11
N TYR A 55 -3.29 -6.39 7.64
CA TYR A 55 -3.72 -5.10 8.18
C TYR A 55 -5.21 -4.83 7.95
N MET A 56 -5.78 -5.26 6.82
CA MET A 56 -7.23 -5.17 6.59
C MET A 56 -8.02 -5.91 7.67
N VAL A 57 -7.60 -7.12 8.03
CA VAL A 57 -8.25 -7.90 9.11
C VAL A 57 -8.10 -7.19 10.45
N LEU A 58 -6.90 -6.68 10.77
CA LEU A 58 -6.64 -5.93 12.01
C LEU A 58 -7.54 -4.70 12.13
N PHE A 59 -7.59 -3.87 11.10
CA PHE A 59 -8.40 -2.65 11.09
C PHE A 59 -9.90 -2.96 11.15
N ALA A 60 -10.37 -3.97 10.40
CA ALA A 60 -11.76 -4.40 10.48
C ALA A 60 -12.12 -4.92 11.89
N HIS A 61 -11.23 -5.65 12.55
CA HIS A 61 -11.44 -6.12 13.92
C HIS A 61 -11.48 -4.95 14.92
N SER A 62 -10.64 -3.93 14.72
CA SER A 62 -10.60 -2.70 15.50
C SER A 62 -11.71 -1.70 15.15
N LYS A 63 -12.64 -2.09 14.24
CA LYS A 63 -13.74 -1.25 13.71
C LYS A 63 -13.27 -0.01 12.94
N LEU A 64 -12.02 0.02 12.52
CA LEU A 64 -11.43 1.05 11.66
C LEU A 64 -11.73 0.73 10.19
N TYR A 65 -12.99 0.85 9.81
CA TYR A 65 -13.46 0.41 8.48
C TYR A 65 -12.90 1.24 7.32
N GLY A 66 -12.56 2.52 7.57
CA GLY A 66 -11.93 3.39 6.59
C GLY A 66 -10.53 2.91 6.23
N GLU A 67 -9.72 2.63 7.23
CA GLU A 67 -8.35 2.09 7.08
C GLU A 67 -8.38 0.69 6.47
N ALA A 68 -9.34 -0.15 6.86
CA ALA A 68 -9.56 -1.45 6.22
C ALA A 68 -9.89 -1.29 4.73
N GLY A 69 -10.70 -0.31 4.36
CA GLY A 69 -11.02 0.02 2.96
C GLY A 69 -9.80 0.48 2.17
N LEU A 70 -8.91 1.27 2.77
CA LEU A 70 -7.63 1.66 2.14
C LEU A 70 -6.73 0.45 1.86
N GLN A 71 -6.73 -0.57 2.69
CA GLN A 71 -5.97 -1.79 2.44
C GLN A 71 -6.48 -2.54 1.20
N VAL A 72 -7.79 -2.50 0.91
CA VAL A 72 -8.33 -3.03 -0.35
C VAL A 72 -7.73 -2.30 -1.55
N LEU A 73 -7.65 -0.98 -1.50
CA LEU A 73 -7.00 -0.19 -2.54
C LEU A 73 -5.54 -0.62 -2.75
N PHE A 74 -4.78 -0.78 -1.65
CA PHE A 74 -3.37 -1.21 -1.73
C PHE A 74 -3.23 -2.63 -2.30
N VAL A 75 -4.12 -3.57 -1.97
CA VAL A 75 -4.15 -4.91 -2.57
C VAL A 75 -4.36 -4.82 -4.08
N LEU A 76 -5.30 -4.00 -4.54
CA LEU A 76 -5.59 -3.83 -5.98
C LEU A 76 -4.39 -3.23 -6.71
N VAL A 77 -3.77 -2.17 -6.16
CA VAL A 77 -2.60 -1.53 -6.76
C VAL A 77 -1.39 -2.46 -6.76
N ALA A 78 -1.18 -3.24 -5.68
CA ALA A 78 -0.12 -4.24 -5.62
C ALA A 78 -0.34 -5.38 -6.62
N GLY A 79 -1.57 -5.85 -6.79
CA GLY A 79 -1.94 -6.85 -7.81
C GLY A 79 -1.66 -6.35 -9.23
N TRP A 80 -1.99 -5.08 -9.51
CA TRP A 80 -1.65 -4.44 -10.78
C TRP A 80 -0.14 -4.33 -10.97
N GLY A 81 0.62 -3.88 -9.95
CA GLY A 81 2.07 -3.77 -10.00
C GLY A 81 2.74 -5.13 -10.24
N TRP A 82 2.25 -6.18 -9.57
CA TRP A 82 2.72 -7.54 -9.78
C TRP A 82 2.51 -8.00 -11.23
N TRP A 83 1.31 -7.76 -11.76
CA TRP A 83 1.00 -8.06 -13.16
C TRP A 83 1.92 -7.29 -14.12
N GLN A 84 2.16 -5.98 -13.86
CA GLN A 84 3.04 -5.16 -14.67
C GLN A 84 4.50 -5.66 -14.65
N TRP A 85 5.02 -6.07 -13.50
CA TRP A 85 6.39 -6.58 -13.41
C TRP A 85 6.55 -7.94 -14.09
N LYS A 86 5.50 -8.75 -14.11
CA LYS A 86 5.52 -10.09 -14.72
C LYS A 86 5.26 -10.06 -16.23
N PHE A 87 4.37 -9.19 -16.70
CA PHE A 87 3.87 -9.20 -18.08
C PHE A 87 3.99 -7.83 -18.78
N GLY A 88 4.28 -6.77 -18.05
CA GLY A 88 4.40 -5.42 -18.61
C GLY A 88 5.55 -5.31 -19.59
N ARG A 89 5.34 -4.49 -20.62
CA ARG A 89 6.34 -4.18 -21.64
C ARG A 89 6.50 -2.66 -21.76
N GLN A 90 7.70 -2.24 -22.20
CA GLN A 90 7.93 -0.84 -22.58
C GLN A 90 7.24 -0.53 -23.90
N ALA A 91 7.21 0.76 -24.29
CA ALA A 91 6.63 1.19 -25.55
C ALA A 91 7.32 0.59 -26.80
N ASP A 92 8.57 0.16 -26.64
CA ASP A 92 9.38 -0.53 -27.67
C ASP A 92 9.16 -2.07 -27.70
N GLY A 93 8.22 -2.58 -26.88
CA GLY A 93 7.90 -4.02 -26.77
C GLY A 93 8.85 -4.83 -25.90
N GLN A 94 9.92 -4.22 -25.35
CA GLN A 94 10.85 -4.90 -24.44
C GLN A 94 10.25 -5.06 -23.04
N ALA A 95 10.82 -5.99 -22.24
CA ALA A 95 10.46 -6.14 -20.84
C ALA A 95 10.74 -4.84 -20.06
N LEU A 96 9.92 -4.57 -19.04
CA LEU A 96 10.13 -3.42 -18.15
C LEU A 96 11.53 -3.49 -17.53
N ARG A 97 12.22 -2.34 -17.51
CA ARG A 97 13.52 -2.16 -16.86
C ARG A 97 13.46 -0.96 -15.94
N VAL A 98 14.28 -1.00 -14.90
CA VAL A 98 14.45 0.14 -13.99
C VAL A 98 14.99 1.34 -14.78
N ARG A 99 14.27 2.47 -14.70
CA ARG A 99 14.61 3.69 -15.45
C ARG A 99 14.30 4.94 -14.61
N ARG A 100 14.89 6.05 -14.99
CA ARG A 100 14.53 7.35 -14.40
C ARG A 100 13.28 7.91 -15.07
N ILE A 101 12.50 8.66 -14.29
CA ILE A 101 11.31 9.35 -14.79
C ILE A 101 11.74 10.54 -15.67
N ASP A 102 11.10 10.73 -16.79
CA ASP A 102 11.23 11.97 -17.57
C ASP A 102 10.39 13.09 -16.94
N THR A 103 10.80 14.33 -17.14
CA THR A 103 10.19 15.51 -16.52
C THR A 103 8.67 15.60 -16.82
N ARG A 104 8.26 15.24 -18.06
CA ARG A 104 6.86 15.27 -18.46
C ARG A 104 6.04 14.26 -17.68
N THR A 105 6.49 13.02 -17.59
CA THR A 105 5.80 11.97 -16.82
C THR A 105 5.77 12.33 -15.33
N GLY A 106 6.88 12.87 -14.79
CA GLY A 106 6.94 13.35 -13.41
C GLY A 106 5.89 14.42 -13.10
N LEU A 107 5.77 15.41 -13.96
CA LEU A 107 4.75 16.46 -13.83
C LEU A 107 3.32 15.90 -13.91
N ILE A 108 3.07 14.95 -14.81
CA ILE A 108 1.75 14.30 -14.94
C ILE A 108 1.42 13.53 -13.66
N VAL A 109 2.36 12.75 -13.11
CA VAL A 109 2.15 11.98 -11.87
C VAL A 109 1.92 12.91 -10.69
N ALA A 110 2.71 13.98 -10.57
CA ALA A 110 2.54 14.97 -9.52
C ALA A 110 1.17 15.68 -9.62
N ALA A 111 0.77 16.10 -10.83
CA ALA A 111 -0.54 16.71 -11.06
C ALA A 111 -1.69 15.73 -10.75
N ALA A 112 -1.54 14.45 -11.13
CA ALA A 112 -2.54 13.42 -10.84
C ALA A 112 -2.65 13.18 -9.32
N ALA A 113 -1.54 13.11 -8.58
CA ALA A 113 -1.54 12.97 -7.12
C ALA A 113 -2.17 14.19 -6.43
N LEU A 114 -1.84 15.41 -6.89
CA LEU A 114 -2.45 16.65 -6.39
C LEU A 114 -3.96 16.73 -6.67
N ALA A 115 -4.43 16.23 -7.82
CA ALA A 115 -5.85 16.15 -8.12
C ALA A 115 -6.56 15.04 -7.34
N ALA A 116 -5.90 13.90 -7.12
CA ALA A 116 -6.44 12.79 -6.34
C ALA A 116 -6.57 13.12 -4.85
N TRP A 117 -5.67 13.95 -4.30
CA TRP A 117 -5.67 14.35 -2.90
C TRP A 117 -7.02 14.90 -2.42
N PRO A 118 -7.60 15.98 -2.99
CA PRO A 118 -8.90 16.48 -2.54
C PRO A 118 -10.04 15.50 -2.78
N LEU A 119 -9.99 14.70 -3.83
CA LEU A 119 -10.99 13.66 -4.11
C LEU A 119 -10.98 12.57 -3.04
N LEU A 120 -9.80 12.11 -2.66
CA LEU A 120 -9.62 11.16 -1.55
C LEU A 120 -10.03 11.79 -0.22
N GLY A 121 -9.67 13.04 0.04
CA GLY A 121 -10.10 13.76 1.24
C GLY A 121 -11.61 13.86 1.36
N LEU A 122 -12.32 14.15 0.27
CA LEU A 122 -13.78 14.14 0.23
C LEU A 122 -14.36 12.74 0.45
N ALA A 123 -13.74 11.72 -0.15
CA ALA A 123 -14.15 10.32 0.04
C ALA A 123 -13.96 9.89 1.50
N LEU A 124 -12.79 10.16 2.11
CA LEU A 124 -12.53 9.86 3.51
C LEU A 124 -13.55 10.58 4.41
N ARG A 125 -13.80 11.86 4.19
CA ARG A 125 -14.82 12.63 4.93
C ARG A 125 -16.21 12.03 4.82
N ARG A 126 -16.55 11.39 3.68
CA ARG A 126 -17.88 10.84 3.44
C ARG A 126 -18.05 9.42 4.01
N PHE A 127 -16.99 8.61 4.00
CA PHE A 127 -17.06 7.18 4.24
C PHE A 127 -16.28 6.70 5.47
N THR A 128 -15.56 7.60 6.16
CA THR A 128 -14.78 7.28 7.37
C THR A 128 -15.04 8.30 8.47
N ASP A 129 -14.67 7.93 9.70
CA ASP A 129 -14.86 8.76 10.90
C ASP A 129 -13.59 9.58 11.24
N THR A 130 -12.71 9.85 10.24
CA THR A 130 -11.49 10.63 10.48
C THR A 130 -11.81 12.11 10.73
N ASP A 131 -11.14 12.69 11.72
CA ASP A 131 -11.23 14.12 12.05
C ASP A 131 -10.44 15.01 11.09
N VAL A 132 -9.45 14.43 10.38
CA VAL A 132 -8.51 15.16 9.52
C VAL A 132 -8.41 14.57 8.10
N PRO A 133 -9.52 14.41 7.37
CA PRO A 133 -9.59 13.62 6.13
C PRO A 133 -8.63 14.09 5.03
N PHE A 134 -8.35 15.38 4.92
CA PHE A 134 -7.43 15.89 3.91
C PHE A 134 -5.96 15.67 4.27
N PHE A 135 -5.62 15.65 5.58
CA PHE A 135 -4.29 15.28 6.02
C PHE A 135 -4.02 13.79 5.79
N ASP A 136 -4.99 12.92 6.06
CA ASP A 136 -4.88 11.47 5.83
C ASP A 136 -4.87 11.14 4.34
N ALA A 137 -5.58 11.90 3.52
CA ALA A 137 -5.60 11.73 2.07
C ALA A 137 -4.26 12.06 1.40
N LEU A 138 -3.46 12.96 1.97
CA LEU A 138 -2.19 13.38 1.35
C LEU A 138 -1.17 12.23 1.25
N PRO A 139 -0.79 11.55 2.36
CA PRO A 139 0.10 10.41 2.29
C PRO A 139 -0.49 9.26 1.47
N THR A 140 -1.82 9.08 1.48
CA THR A 140 -2.48 8.06 0.67
C THR A 140 -2.32 8.34 -0.83
N ALA A 141 -2.57 9.58 -1.27
CA ALA A 141 -2.39 9.98 -2.66
C ALA A 141 -0.92 9.81 -3.11
N ALA A 142 0.02 10.23 -2.26
CA ALA A 142 1.45 10.06 -2.50
C ALA A 142 1.86 8.58 -2.59
N SER A 143 1.32 7.73 -1.70
CA SER A 143 1.59 6.29 -1.69
C SER A 143 1.07 5.60 -2.95
N VAL A 144 -0.12 5.96 -3.43
CA VAL A 144 -0.68 5.42 -4.68
C VAL A 144 0.17 5.84 -5.88
N ALA A 145 0.61 7.11 -5.93
CA ALA A 145 1.51 7.58 -6.97
C ALA A 145 2.87 6.86 -6.92
N GLY A 146 3.45 6.68 -5.74
CA GLY A 146 4.69 5.92 -5.54
C GLY A 146 4.54 4.46 -5.98
N GLN A 147 3.45 3.80 -5.63
CA GLN A 147 3.19 2.43 -6.08
C GLN A 147 3.00 2.33 -7.60
N TRP A 148 2.40 3.34 -8.22
CA TRP A 148 2.32 3.38 -9.68
C TRP A 148 3.70 3.53 -10.33
N LEU A 149 4.56 4.41 -9.79
CA LEU A 149 5.95 4.54 -10.24
C LEU A 149 6.73 3.24 -10.05
N LEU A 150 6.59 2.60 -8.89
CA LEU A 150 7.20 1.30 -8.61
C LEU A 150 6.72 0.23 -9.60
N GLY A 151 5.42 0.14 -9.86
CA GLY A 151 4.84 -0.79 -10.82
C GLY A 151 5.39 -0.60 -12.26
N ARG A 152 5.78 0.63 -12.60
CA ARG A 152 6.41 0.98 -13.88
C ARG A 152 7.94 0.93 -13.83
N GLN A 153 8.53 0.50 -12.71
CA GLN A 153 9.97 0.40 -12.45
C GLN A 153 10.72 1.74 -12.61
N TYR A 154 10.11 2.84 -12.19
CA TYR A 154 10.81 4.10 -12.04
C TYR A 154 11.61 4.14 -10.73
N VAL A 155 12.81 4.77 -10.75
CA VAL A 155 13.70 4.88 -9.58
C VAL A 155 13.16 5.83 -8.52
N GLU A 156 12.36 6.80 -8.92
CA GLU A 156 11.81 7.88 -8.09
C GLU A 156 10.53 7.48 -7.33
N ASN A 157 10.28 6.20 -7.15
CA ASN A 157 9.13 5.69 -6.39
C ASN A 157 9.27 5.87 -4.88
#